data_107be49c81efc32299d178baabcd37db
#
_entry.id   107be49c81efc32299d178baabcd37db
#
_cell.length_a   1.000
_cell.length_b   1.000
_cell.length_c   1.000
_cell.angle_alpha   90.00
_cell.angle_beta   90.00
_cell.angle_gamma   90.00
#
_symmetry.space_group_name_H-M   'P 1'
#
loop_
_entity.id
_entity.type
_entity.pdbx_description
1 polymer ?
#
loop_
_entity_poly.entity_id
_entity_poly.type
_entity_poly.pdbx_seq_one_letter_code
_entity_poly.pdbx_strand_id
1 'polypeptide(L)'
;MASLISGLVAVYLHLWKIGKVGQLACTTGLSCEQVQNSSFGSVLGIDVALVGTVAYAVLFVVSLISLQPRSLDARWPTLAMMGIIWPAVLFTGWLKYGEFFVLRSFCAWCAVSAVAITLCAVMVTLDWRRVRGLPLAETRLA
;
A
#
# COMPACT_ATOMS: atom_id res chain seq x y z
N MET A 1 -9.76 3.27 6.38
CA MET A 1 -9.42 4.70 6.16
C MET A 1 -8.02 4.88 5.58
N ALA A 2 -6.95 4.32 6.18
CA ALA A 2 -5.59 4.46 5.65
C ALA A 2 -5.43 3.96 4.20
N SER A 3 -6.01 2.81 3.84
CA SER A 3 -5.99 2.25 2.48
C SER A 3 -6.68 3.15 1.44
N LEU A 4 -7.77 3.84 1.83
CA LEU A 4 -8.44 4.81 0.96
C LEU A 4 -7.55 6.02 0.67
N ILE A 5 -7.00 6.63 1.72
CA ILE A 5 -6.14 7.81 1.59
C ILE A 5 -4.92 7.47 0.72
N SER A 6 -4.25 6.36 1.02
CA SER A 6 -3.07 5.94 0.26
C SER A 6 -3.42 5.52 -1.18
N GLY A 7 -4.59 4.91 -1.39
CA GLY A 7 -5.10 4.60 -2.72
C GLY A 7 -5.34 5.86 -3.56
N LEU A 8 -5.97 6.89 -2.98
CA LEU A 8 -6.18 8.18 -3.65
C LEU A 8 -4.86 8.88 -3.99
N VAL A 9 -3.88 8.84 -3.07
CA VAL A 9 -2.53 9.36 -3.34
C VAL A 9 -1.87 8.61 -4.49
N ALA A 10 -1.97 7.28 -4.52
CA ALA A 10 -1.40 6.47 -5.59
C ALA A 10 -2.07 6.76 -6.95
N VAL A 11 -3.41 6.90 -6.98
CA VAL A 11 -4.15 7.31 -8.17
C VAL A 11 -3.71 8.69 -8.65
N TYR A 12 -3.58 9.66 -7.74
CA TYR A 12 -3.12 11.01 -8.07
C TYR A 12 -1.73 10.99 -8.73
N LEU A 13 -0.77 10.24 -8.16
CA LEU A 13 0.58 10.11 -8.70
C LEU A 13 0.58 9.43 -10.06
N HIS A 14 -0.25 8.40 -10.26
CA HIS A 14 -0.39 7.73 -11.55
C HIS A 14 -1.00 8.66 -12.62
N LEU A 15 -2.08 9.39 -12.29
CA LEU A 15 -2.71 10.36 -13.18
C LEU A 15 -1.75 11.50 -13.58
N TRP A 16 -0.92 11.94 -12.65
CA TRP A 16 0.13 12.90 -12.94
C TRP A 16 1.14 12.33 -13.96
N LYS A 17 1.60 11.10 -13.74
CA LYS A 17 2.60 10.45 -14.59
C LYS A 17 2.12 10.23 -16.04
N ILE A 18 0.83 9.98 -16.24
CA ILE A 18 0.22 9.87 -17.58
C ILE A 18 -0.21 11.24 -18.16
N GLY A 19 0.16 12.35 -17.53
CA GLY A 19 -0.09 13.70 -18.02
C GLY A 19 -1.56 14.18 -17.93
N LYS A 20 -2.41 13.52 -17.14
CA LYS A 20 -3.82 13.90 -16.94
C LYS A 20 -4.00 14.98 -15.88
N VAL A 21 -3.04 15.14 -14.99
CA VAL A 21 -3.01 16.16 -13.93
C VAL A 21 -1.80 17.04 -14.17
N GLY A 22 -1.91 18.34 -13.90
CA GLY A 22 -0.86 19.34 -14.12
C GLY A 22 0.39 19.11 -13.25
N GLN A 23 1.00 20.17 -12.72
CA GLN A 23 2.22 20.05 -11.92
C GLN A 23 1.98 19.23 -10.64
N LEU A 24 2.94 18.36 -10.30
CA LEU A 24 2.91 17.59 -9.06
C LEU A 24 3.01 18.53 -7.85
N ALA A 25 2.03 18.47 -6.95
CA ALA A 25 2.04 19.27 -5.72
C ALA A 25 3.11 18.75 -4.75
N CYS A 26 4.35 19.20 -4.93
CA CYS A 26 5.46 18.97 -4.01
C CYS A 26 5.89 20.28 -3.35
N THR A 27 6.22 20.22 -2.07
CA THR A 27 6.77 21.36 -1.36
C THR A 27 8.14 21.72 -1.95
N THR A 28 8.44 23.01 -2.05
CA THR A 28 9.74 23.54 -2.51
C THR A 28 10.91 22.84 -1.79
N GLY A 29 11.85 22.30 -2.57
CA GLY A 29 13.01 21.56 -2.07
C GLY A 29 12.83 20.02 -2.02
N LEU A 30 11.65 19.48 -2.36
CA LEU A 30 11.41 18.04 -2.47
C LEU A 30 11.48 17.60 -3.93
N SER A 31 12.17 16.50 -4.18
CA SER A 31 12.45 15.99 -5.54
C SER A 31 11.48 14.88 -5.95
N CYS A 32 10.16 15.09 -5.74
CA CYS A 32 9.13 14.07 -6.04
C CYS A 32 9.16 13.64 -7.50
N GLU A 33 9.32 14.58 -8.44
CA GLU A 33 9.38 14.28 -9.87
C GLU A 33 10.60 13.45 -10.22
N GLN A 34 11.74 13.73 -9.61
CA GLN A 34 12.98 12.99 -9.80
C GLN A 34 12.83 11.54 -9.34
N VAL A 35 12.22 11.32 -8.18
CA VAL A 35 11.96 9.97 -7.64
C VAL A 35 10.99 9.20 -8.52
N GLN A 36 9.90 9.83 -8.95
CA GLN A 36 8.88 9.19 -9.79
C GLN A 36 9.36 8.85 -11.21
N ASN A 37 10.27 9.65 -11.76
CA ASN A 37 10.86 9.44 -13.09
C ASN A 37 12.14 8.59 -13.07
N SER A 38 12.61 8.18 -11.88
CA SER A 38 13.76 7.30 -11.73
C SER A 38 13.43 5.84 -12.04
N SER A 39 14.47 5.00 -12.11
CA SER A 39 14.31 3.53 -12.22
C SER A 39 13.53 2.91 -11.06
N PHE A 40 13.43 3.59 -9.91
CA PHE A 40 12.62 3.18 -8.76
C PHE A 40 11.15 3.59 -8.89
N GLY A 41 10.82 4.54 -9.75
CA GLY A 41 9.44 4.93 -10.07
C GLY A 41 8.73 3.98 -11.04
N SER A 42 9.48 3.07 -11.68
CA SER A 42 8.93 2.00 -12.53
C SER A 42 9.72 0.71 -12.34
N VAL A 43 9.04 -0.40 -12.12
CA VAL A 43 9.63 -1.74 -11.97
C VAL A 43 9.13 -2.60 -13.11
N LEU A 44 10.06 -3.18 -13.88
CA LEU A 44 9.75 -3.98 -15.07
C LEU A 44 8.89 -3.24 -16.11
N GLY A 45 9.04 -1.91 -16.22
CA GLY A 45 8.22 -1.10 -17.13
C GLY A 45 6.82 -0.76 -16.63
N ILE A 46 6.45 -1.23 -15.42
CA ILE A 46 5.16 -0.92 -14.79
C ILE A 46 5.36 0.22 -13.79
N ASP A 47 4.47 1.21 -13.83
CA ASP A 47 4.48 2.31 -12.88
C ASP A 47 4.19 1.82 -11.45
N VAL A 48 5.10 2.13 -10.51
CA VAL A 48 4.97 1.76 -9.10
C VAL A 48 3.70 2.38 -8.50
N ALA A 49 3.28 3.57 -8.93
CA ALA A 49 2.04 4.18 -8.47
C ALA A 49 0.80 3.39 -8.92
N LEU A 50 0.83 2.79 -10.12
CA LEU A 50 -0.23 1.90 -10.58
C LEU A 50 -0.29 0.62 -9.73
N VAL A 51 0.85 -0.01 -9.47
CA VAL A 51 0.93 -1.20 -8.59
C VAL A 51 0.39 -0.87 -7.20
N GLY A 52 0.77 0.29 -6.65
CA GLY A 52 0.25 0.78 -5.38
C GLY A 52 -1.26 0.98 -5.40
N THR A 53 -1.81 1.57 -6.46
CA THR A 53 -3.26 1.78 -6.63
C THR A 53 -4.02 0.45 -6.58
N VAL A 54 -3.57 -0.56 -7.32
CA VAL A 54 -4.19 -1.89 -7.34
C VAL A 54 -4.09 -2.55 -5.96
N ALA A 55 -2.90 -2.53 -5.33
CA ALA A 55 -2.70 -3.12 -4.01
C ALA A 55 -3.61 -2.49 -2.95
N TYR A 56 -3.72 -1.16 -2.91
CA TYR A 56 -4.60 -0.47 -1.96
C TYR A 56 -6.08 -0.70 -2.26
N ALA A 57 -6.48 -0.83 -3.53
CA ALA A 57 -7.85 -1.19 -3.90
C ALA A 57 -8.20 -2.59 -3.40
N VAL A 58 -7.32 -3.58 -3.59
CA VAL A 58 -7.52 -4.94 -3.07
C VAL A 58 -7.58 -4.95 -1.54
N LEU A 59 -6.67 -4.25 -0.86
CA LEU A 59 -6.68 -4.12 0.60
C LEU A 59 -7.99 -3.49 1.09
N PHE A 60 -8.51 -2.50 0.40
CA PHE A 60 -9.78 -1.86 0.72
C PHE A 60 -10.95 -2.84 0.60
N VAL A 61 -11.03 -3.58 -0.51
CA VAL A 61 -12.08 -4.59 -0.72
C VAL A 61 -12.02 -5.69 0.34
N VAL A 62 -10.83 -6.24 0.61
CA VAL A 62 -10.65 -7.27 1.66
C VAL A 62 -11.04 -6.71 3.04
N SER A 63 -10.71 -5.44 3.31
CA SER A 63 -11.11 -4.76 4.55
C SER A 63 -12.64 -4.65 4.68
N LEU A 64 -13.36 -4.34 3.60
CA LEU A 64 -14.82 -4.30 3.60
C LEU A 64 -15.43 -5.70 3.83
N ILE A 65 -14.88 -6.71 3.19
CA ILE A 65 -15.33 -8.10 3.37
C ILE A 65 -15.11 -8.55 4.83
N SER A 66 -13.99 -8.17 5.44
CA SER A 66 -13.68 -8.52 6.83
C SER A 66 -14.62 -7.88 7.87
N LEU A 67 -15.31 -6.79 7.49
CA LEU A 67 -16.33 -6.15 8.34
C LEU A 67 -17.69 -6.89 8.33
N GLN A 68 -17.89 -7.84 7.42
CA GLN A 68 -19.12 -8.61 7.40
C GLN A 68 -19.21 -9.55 8.63
N PRO A 69 -20.40 -9.70 9.25
CA PRO A 69 -20.57 -10.56 10.43
C PRO A 69 -20.08 -12.00 10.22
N ARG A 70 -20.19 -12.48 8.99
CA ARG A 70 -19.76 -13.82 8.57
C ARG A 70 -18.23 -14.01 8.57
N SER A 71 -17.49 -12.92 8.45
CA SER A 71 -16.01 -12.90 8.36
C SER A 71 -15.33 -12.52 9.67
N LEU A 72 -16.08 -12.01 10.66
CA LEU A 72 -15.54 -11.54 11.94
C LEU A 72 -14.89 -12.67 12.75
N ASP A 73 -15.42 -13.90 12.64
CA ASP A 73 -14.92 -15.09 13.34
C ASP A 73 -14.00 -15.98 12.46
N ALA A 74 -13.61 -15.45 11.30
CA ALA A 74 -12.76 -16.17 10.35
C ALA A 74 -11.34 -15.61 10.34
N ARG A 75 -10.34 -16.49 10.16
CA ARG A 75 -8.92 -16.08 10.05
C ARG A 75 -8.52 -15.67 8.63
N TRP A 76 -9.26 -16.11 7.61
CA TRP A 76 -8.84 -15.94 6.23
C TRP A 76 -8.67 -14.47 5.79
N PRO A 77 -9.51 -13.49 6.23
CA PRO A 77 -9.32 -12.10 5.81
C PRO A 77 -8.03 -11.52 6.37
N THR A 78 -7.71 -11.83 7.63
CA THR A 78 -6.45 -11.41 8.27
C THR A 78 -5.25 -12.03 7.59
N LEU A 79 -5.31 -13.33 7.22
CA LEU A 79 -4.25 -14.00 6.46
C LEU A 79 -4.08 -13.39 5.06
N ALA A 80 -5.17 -13.10 4.36
CA ALA A 80 -5.14 -12.45 3.05
C ALA A 80 -4.50 -11.05 3.14
N MET A 81 -4.89 -10.25 4.14
CA MET A 81 -4.27 -8.95 4.39
C MET A 81 -2.78 -9.08 4.71
N MET A 82 -2.37 -10.02 5.56
CA MET A 82 -0.97 -10.26 5.87
C MET A 82 -0.18 -10.62 4.60
N GLY A 83 -0.72 -11.50 3.77
CA GLY A 83 -0.10 -11.92 2.50
C GLY A 83 0.11 -10.79 1.50
N ILE A 84 -0.68 -9.72 1.57
CA ILE A 84 -0.53 -8.53 0.71
C ILE A 84 0.35 -7.48 1.39
N ILE A 85 0.14 -7.22 2.67
CA ILE A 85 0.81 -6.12 3.39
C ILE A 85 2.30 -6.39 3.60
N TRP A 86 2.70 -7.61 3.97
CA TRP A 86 4.10 -7.91 4.24
C TRP A 86 5.01 -7.77 3.01
N PRO A 87 4.66 -8.31 1.81
CA PRO A 87 5.40 -8.02 0.59
C PRO A 87 5.43 -6.53 0.25
N ALA A 88 4.31 -5.82 0.47
CA ALA A 88 4.24 -4.38 0.22
C ALA A 88 5.15 -3.58 1.15
N VAL A 89 5.29 -3.98 2.42
CA VAL A 89 6.24 -3.36 3.38
C VAL A 89 7.68 -3.58 2.93
N LEU A 90 8.04 -4.80 2.54
CA LEU A 90 9.39 -5.11 2.04
C LEU A 90 9.70 -4.32 0.76
N PHE A 91 8.76 -4.26 -0.16
CA PHE A 91 8.89 -3.49 -1.40
C PHE A 91 9.03 -1.98 -1.13
N THR A 92 8.22 -1.44 -0.21
CA THR A 92 8.30 -0.04 0.20
C THR A 92 9.64 0.26 0.88
N GLY A 93 10.16 -0.64 1.71
CA GLY A 93 11.48 -0.53 2.32
C GLY A 93 12.59 -0.48 1.27
N TRP A 94 12.51 -1.34 0.25
CA TRP A 94 13.45 -1.32 -0.87
C TRP A 94 13.39 -0.01 -1.66
N LEU A 95 12.19 0.51 -1.94
CA LEU A 95 12.02 1.82 -2.59
C LEU A 95 12.60 2.95 -1.74
N LYS A 96 12.37 2.93 -0.44
CA LYS A 96 12.93 3.93 0.50
C LYS A 96 14.44 3.86 0.57
N TYR A 97 15.02 2.66 0.53
CA TYR A 97 16.46 2.51 0.42
C TYR A 97 16.99 3.19 -0.84
N GLY A 98 16.38 2.94 -2.01
CA GLY A 98 16.77 3.60 -3.26
C GLY A 98 16.62 5.13 -3.22
N GLU A 99 15.55 5.63 -2.61
CA GLU A 99 15.28 7.06 -2.45
C GLU A 99 16.36 7.76 -1.63
N PHE A 100 16.74 7.20 -0.45
CA PHE A 100 17.69 7.84 0.46
C PHE A 100 19.15 7.61 0.09
N PHE A 101 19.51 6.38 -0.32
CA PHE A 101 20.92 6.02 -0.53
C PHE A 101 21.37 6.16 -1.97
N VAL A 102 20.50 5.94 -2.94
CA VAL A 102 20.85 6.01 -4.37
C VAL A 102 20.53 7.37 -4.97
N LEU A 103 19.27 7.81 -4.82
CA LEU A 103 18.79 9.06 -5.42
C LEU A 103 19.15 10.30 -4.58
N ARG A 104 19.37 10.13 -3.28
CA ARG A 104 19.55 11.21 -2.30
C ARG A 104 18.47 12.28 -2.42
N SER A 105 17.26 11.87 -2.71
CA SER A 105 16.08 12.69 -2.95
C SER A 105 14.97 12.26 -2.01
N PHE A 106 14.06 13.16 -1.67
CA PHE A 106 12.95 12.87 -0.78
C PHE A 106 11.61 13.14 -1.46
N CYS A 107 10.75 12.11 -1.50
CA CYS A 107 9.39 12.22 -2.00
C CYS A 107 8.39 12.20 -0.84
N ALA A 108 7.69 13.31 -0.59
CA ALA A 108 6.72 13.42 0.50
C ALA A 108 5.54 12.45 0.31
N TRP A 109 5.04 12.28 -0.91
CA TRP A 109 3.95 11.36 -1.21
C TRP A 109 4.35 9.90 -0.99
N CYS A 110 5.59 9.55 -1.33
CA CYS A 110 6.14 8.22 -1.06
C CYS A 110 6.30 7.99 0.46
N ALA A 111 6.63 9.02 1.23
CA ALA A 111 6.71 8.95 2.68
C ALA A 111 5.32 8.72 3.31
N VAL A 112 4.28 9.43 2.86
CA VAL A 112 2.91 9.22 3.32
C VAL A 112 2.46 7.77 3.07
N SER A 113 2.72 7.23 1.87
CA SER A 113 2.41 5.83 1.55
C SER A 113 3.19 4.84 2.43
N ALA A 114 4.49 5.11 2.70
CA ALA A 114 5.31 4.27 3.56
C ALA A 114 4.79 4.22 5.01
N VAL A 115 4.40 5.37 5.56
CA VAL A 115 3.79 5.45 6.90
C VAL A 115 2.47 4.68 6.92
N ALA A 116 1.61 4.88 5.93
CA ALA A 116 0.31 4.23 5.86
C ALA A 116 0.42 2.69 5.78
N ILE A 117 1.32 2.14 4.93
CA ILE A 117 1.49 0.69 4.83
C ILE A 117 2.09 0.10 6.10
N THR A 118 2.97 0.84 6.78
CA THR A 118 3.54 0.43 8.06
C THR A 118 2.47 0.37 9.15
N LEU A 119 1.58 1.38 9.22
CA LEU A 119 0.43 1.37 10.13
C LEU A 119 -0.49 0.19 9.85
N CYS A 120 -0.80 -0.09 8.58
CA CYS A 120 -1.58 -1.26 8.19
C CYS A 120 -0.91 -2.57 8.62
N ALA A 121 0.43 -2.68 8.50
CA ALA A 121 1.18 -3.86 8.94
C ALA A 121 1.09 -4.07 10.45
N VAL A 122 1.21 -3.00 11.23
CA VAL A 122 1.06 -3.06 12.70
C VAL A 122 -0.36 -3.51 13.05
N MET A 123 -1.38 -2.91 12.46
CA MET A 123 -2.79 -3.23 12.76
C MET A 123 -3.12 -4.69 12.41
N VAL A 124 -2.71 -5.17 11.23
CA VAL A 124 -3.00 -6.56 10.83
C VAL A 124 -2.23 -7.57 11.67
N THR A 125 -1.02 -7.22 12.12
CA THR A 125 -0.23 -8.09 13.01
C THR A 125 -0.85 -8.17 14.41
N LEU A 126 -1.42 -7.08 14.91
CA LEU A 126 -2.17 -7.08 16.17
C LEU A 126 -3.46 -7.89 16.04
N ASP A 127 -4.17 -7.73 14.94
CA ASP A 127 -5.39 -8.51 14.66
C ASP A 127 -5.06 -10.01 14.54
N TRP A 128 -3.96 -10.37 13.90
CA TRP A 128 -3.51 -11.76 13.85
C TRP A 128 -3.32 -12.39 15.23
N ARG A 129 -2.77 -11.65 16.20
CA ARG A 129 -2.63 -12.15 17.57
C ARG A 129 -3.99 -12.46 18.19
N ARG A 130 -5.03 -11.71 17.82
CA ARG A 130 -6.41 -11.90 18.28
C ARG A 130 -7.05 -13.13 17.63
N VAL A 131 -6.94 -13.26 16.30
CA VAL A 131 -7.69 -14.26 15.54
C VAL A 131 -6.97 -15.61 15.39
N ARG A 132 -5.69 -15.72 15.75
CA ARG A 132 -4.93 -16.97 15.59
C ARG A 132 -5.53 -18.17 16.37
N GLY A 133 -6.35 -17.92 17.38
CA GLY A 133 -7.07 -18.92 18.14
C GLY A 133 -8.41 -19.36 17.52
N LEU A 134 -8.92 -18.64 16.49
CA LEU A 134 -10.19 -18.92 15.85
C LEU A 134 -10.06 -20.01 14.77
N PRO A 135 -11.14 -20.76 14.46
CA PRO A 135 -11.11 -21.74 13.38
C PRO A 135 -10.93 -21.06 12.00
N LEU A 136 -10.29 -21.76 11.08
CA LEU A 136 -10.35 -21.39 9.65
C LEU A 136 -11.78 -21.66 9.19
N ALA A 137 -12.50 -20.60 8.80
CA ALA A 137 -13.90 -20.73 8.36
C ALA A 137 -13.98 -21.30 6.94
N GLU A 138 -13.43 -22.51 6.75
CA GLU A 138 -13.53 -23.25 5.49
C GLU A 138 -14.82 -24.09 5.41
N THR A 139 -15.55 -24.25 6.51
CA THR A 139 -16.60 -25.27 6.64
C THR A 139 -18.03 -24.71 6.55
N ARG A 140 -18.25 -23.45 6.13
CA ARG A 140 -19.61 -22.90 6.07
C ARG A 140 -20.04 -22.42 4.68
N LEU A 141 -19.51 -23.02 3.63
CA LEU A 141 -20.03 -22.89 2.27
C LEU A 141 -20.80 -24.17 1.82
N ALA A 142 -21.18 -24.99 2.77
CA ALA A 142 -22.11 -26.09 2.54
C ALA A 142 -23.52 -25.69 2.96
#